data_40137a5a19e50b49cea774030d47b70e
#
_entry.id   40137a5a19e50b49cea774030d47b70e
#
_cell.length_a   1.000
_cell.length_b   1.000
_cell.length_c   1.000
_cell.angle_alpha   90.00
_cell.angle_beta   90.00
_cell.angle_gamma   90.00
#
_symmetry.space_group_name_H-M   'P 1'
#
loop_
_entity.id
_entity.type
_entity.pdbx_description
1 polymer ?
#
loop_
_entity_poly.entity_id
_entity_poly.type
_entity_poly.pdbx_seq_one_letter_code
_entity_poly.pdbx_strand_id
1 'polypeptide(L)'
;MNQKRDNQPYQIKGVEALLGTSDSSNTASSLVSIDKIVLPQQQPRRYFDPRAMQELVESVKQLGILQPLLVRPIDGNKYELVAGERRYRAASSLGLTEIPVVIRELTDTEALQIALLENLQREDLNAIEETEGILQLLAMKLNSTSSSVIALLGAAAHPERAGVDNVIHSSEWEIVSDIFALVGKYTPESFRTNRLPLLNLPDDVIGALRKGQIEYTKARAITRVKDLEFRLRKAGSARN
;
A
#
# COMPACT_ATOMS: atom_id res chain seq x y z
N MET A 1 -40.93 0.15 -9.83
CA MET A 1 -40.28 0.65 -8.59
C MET A 1 -38.82 0.82 -8.85
N ASN A 2 -38.40 2.07 -9.11
CA ASN A 2 -36.98 2.41 -9.37
C ASN A 2 -36.28 2.54 -8.02
N GLN A 3 -35.45 1.55 -7.66
CA GLN A 3 -34.49 1.72 -6.57
C GLN A 3 -33.45 2.75 -7.02
N LYS A 4 -33.48 3.93 -6.39
CA LYS A 4 -32.36 4.87 -6.40
C LYS A 4 -31.14 4.12 -5.89
N ARG A 5 -30.17 3.86 -6.80
CA ARG A 5 -28.84 3.40 -6.41
C ARG A 5 -28.23 4.48 -5.53
N ASP A 6 -28.00 4.15 -4.26
CA ASP A 6 -27.21 4.99 -3.36
C ASP A 6 -25.85 5.20 -4.00
N ASN A 7 -25.62 6.42 -4.43
CA ASN A 7 -24.33 6.88 -4.95
C ASN A 7 -23.41 7.10 -3.74
N GLN A 8 -22.91 6.00 -3.14
CA GLN A 8 -21.89 6.14 -2.10
C GLN A 8 -20.63 6.71 -2.75
N PRO A 9 -20.10 7.81 -2.20
CA PRO A 9 -18.90 8.42 -2.74
C PRO A 9 -17.72 7.43 -2.68
N TYR A 10 -16.83 7.51 -3.67
CA TYR A 10 -15.60 6.72 -3.71
C TYR A 10 -14.81 6.93 -2.41
N GLN A 11 -14.66 5.88 -1.64
CA GLN A 11 -13.84 5.89 -0.42
C GLN A 11 -12.76 4.83 -0.56
N ILE A 12 -11.52 5.23 -0.76
CA ILE A 12 -10.39 4.41 -0.31
C ILE A 12 -10.46 4.50 1.21
N LYS A 13 -10.70 3.36 1.87
CA LYS A 13 -10.78 3.34 3.33
C LYS A 13 -9.54 4.03 3.90
N GLY A 14 -9.77 5.12 4.62
CA GLY A 14 -8.75 5.83 5.37
C GLY A 14 -8.04 6.99 4.67
N VAL A 15 -8.40 7.36 3.44
CA VAL A 15 -7.80 8.54 2.78
C VAL A 15 -8.08 9.81 3.58
N GLU A 16 -9.31 9.98 4.08
CA GLU A 16 -9.66 11.13 4.93
C GLU A 16 -8.85 11.14 6.23
N ALA A 17 -8.70 9.99 6.88
CA ALA A 17 -7.87 9.86 8.08
C ALA A 17 -6.39 10.12 7.79
N LEU A 18 -5.90 9.68 6.62
CA LEU A 18 -4.53 9.90 6.20
C LEU A 18 -4.21 11.37 5.95
N LEU A 19 -5.15 12.12 5.35
CA LEU A 19 -4.96 13.53 4.99
C LEU A 19 -5.33 14.51 6.10
N GLY A 20 -6.01 14.04 7.17
CA GLY A 20 -6.47 14.89 8.26
C GLY A 20 -7.57 15.90 7.84
N THR A 21 -8.19 15.71 6.69
CA THR A 21 -9.25 16.57 6.18
C THR A 21 -10.61 15.97 6.52
N SER A 22 -11.35 16.66 7.39
CA SER A 22 -12.77 16.40 7.64
C SER A 22 -13.69 16.99 6.57
N ASP A 23 -13.12 17.59 5.51
CA ASP A 23 -13.90 18.13 4.40
C ASP A 23 -14.38 16.98 3.48
N SER A 24 -15.57 16.49 3.81
CA SER A 24 -16.43 15.73 2.90
C SER A 24 -16.94 16.59 1.73
N SER A 25 -16.07 17.44 1.17
CA SER A 25 -16.37 18.25 0.00
C SER A 25 -16.49 17.34 -1.21
N ASN A 26 -17.74 17.07 -1.56
CA ASN A 26 -18.27 16.68 -2.85
C ASN A 26 -17.36 15.80 -3.72
N THR A 27 -17.28 14.50 -3.37
CA THR A 27 -16.61 13.48 -4.15
C THR A 27 -17.46 13.05 -5.38
N ALA A 28 -18.07 14.01 -6.07
CA ALA A 28 -18.76 13.72 -7.31
C ALA A 28 -17.75 13.20 -8.34
N SER A 29 -18.05 12.04 -8.92
CA SER A 29 -17.24 11.49 -10.01
C SER A 29 -17.47 12.31 -11.28
N SER A 30 -16.40 12.67 -11.97
CA SER A 30 -16.42 13.32 -13.27
C SER A 30 -15.93 12.35 -14.35
N LEU A 31 -16.45 12.45 -15.56
CA LEU A 31 -15.90 11.75 -16.71
C LEU A 31 -14.71 12.54 -17.26
N VAL A 32 -13.57 11.87 -17.39
CA VAL A 32 -12.34 12.45 -17.93
C VAL A 32 -11.83 11.58 -19.08
N SER A 33 -11.37 12.24 -20.15
CA SER A 33 -10.73 11.53 -21.27
C SER A 33 -9.50 10.78 -20.79
N ILE A 34 -9.39 9.50 -21.19
CA ILE A 34 -8.29 8.62 -20.76
C ILE A 34 -6.92 9.14 -21.21
N ASP A 35 -6.87 9.87 -22.35
CA ASP A 35 -5.65 10.47 -22.90
C ASP A 35 -5.11 11.62 -22.04
N LYS A 36 -5.94 12.19 -21.15
CA LYS A 36 -5.52 13.21 -20.21
C LYS A 36 -4.94 12.65 -18.93
N ILE A 37 -5.01 11.32 -18.73
CA ILE A 37 -4.54 10.67 -17.51
C ILE A 37 -3.14 10.14 -17.73
N VAL A 38 -2.22 10.57 -16.89
CA VAL A 38 -0.81 10.17 -16.89
C VAL A 38 -0.55 9.26 -15.70
N LEU A 39 0.20 8.18 -15.95
CA LEU A 39 0.68 7.31 -14.88
C LEU A 39 1.87 7.95 -14.18
N PRO A 40 1.97 7.87 -12.84
CA PRO A 40 3.11 8.39 -12.11
C PRO A 40 4.39 7.63 -12.47
N GLN A 41 5.55 8.32 -12.40
CA GLN A 41 6.84 7.74 -12.72
C GLN A 41 7.26 6.63 -11.75
N GLN A 42 6.85 6.72 -10.50
CA GLN A 42 7.11 5.72 -9.47
C GLN A 42 5.80 5.03 -9.10
N GLN A 43 5.68 3.77 -9.47
CA GLN A 43 4.53 2.94 -9.11
C GLN A 43 4.91 2.00 -7.96
N PRO A 44 4.19 2.01 -6.83
CA PRO A 44 4.40 1.04 -5.76
C PRO A 44 4.12 -0.40 -6.18
N ARG A 45 3.24 -0.57 -7.17
CA ARG A 45 2.84 -1.88 -7.67
C ARG A 45 3.71 -2.34 -8.82
N ARG A 46 4.45 -3.46 -8.60
CA ARG A 46 5.38 -4.05 -9.59
C ARG A 46 4.81 -5.24 -10.37
N TYR A 47 3.76 -5.88 -9.86
CA TYR A 47 3.21 -7.10 -10.46
C TYR A 47 1.69 -7.05 -10.57
N PHE A 48 1.18 -7.52 -11.71
CA PHE A 48 -0.23 -7.70 -11.99
C PHE A 48 -0.46 -9.14 -12.42
N ASP A 49 -1.29 -9.88 -11.67
CA ASP A 49 -1.71 -11.22 -12.07
C ASP A 49 -2.52 -11.15 -13.40
N PRO A 50 -2.08 -11.85 -14.46
CA PRO A 50 -2.75 -11.79 -15.75
C PRO A 50 -4.20 -12.31 -15.71
N ARG A 51 -4.50 -13.35 -14.91
CA ARG A 51 -5.86 -13.89 -14.77
C ARG A 51 -6.79 -12.90 -14.10
N ALA A 52 -6.39 -12.37 -12.95
CA ALA A 52 -7.16 -11.37 -12.23
C ALA A 52 -7.29 -10.05 -13.03
N MET A 53 -6.38 -9.75 -13.94
CA MET A 53 -6.52 -8.62 -14.85
C MET A 53 -7.55 -8.91 -15.95
N GLN A 54 -7.55 -10.11 -16.51
CA GLN A 54 -8.52 -10.52 -17.53
C GLN A 54 -9.95 -10.55 -17.00
N GLU A 55 -10.15 -11.08 -15.78
CA GLU A 55 -11.44 -11.04 -15.10
C GLU A 55 -11.94 -9.60 -14.89
N LEU A 56 -11.04 -8.68 -14.53
CA LEU A 56 -11.38 -7.27 -14.38
C LEU A 56 -11.74 -6.63 -15.73
N VAL A 57 -11.04 -6.95 -16.82
CA VAL A 57 -11.36 -6.46 -18.16
C VAL A 57 -12.77 -6.91 -18.58
N GLU A 58 -13.11 -8.18 -18.38
CA GLU A 58 -14.47 -8.68 -18.68
C GLU A 58 -15.53 -7.99 -17.80
N SER A 59 -15.27 -7.79 -16.53
CA SER A 59 -16.17 -7.04 -15.64
C SER A 59 -16.38 -5.59 -16.10
N VAL A 60 -15.29 -4.89 -16.45
CA VAL A 60 -15.37 -3.51 -16.96
C VAL A 60 -16.10 -3.44 -18.30
N LYS A 61 -15.95 -4.45 -19.17
CA LYS A 61 -16.66 -4.54 -20.43
C LYS A 61 -18.17 -4.68 -20.25
N GLN A 62 -18.61 -5.45 -19.26
CA GLN A 62 -20.02 -5.72 -18.98
C GLN A 62 -20.71 -4.63 -18.18
N LEU A 63 -20.04 -4.09 -17.17
CA LEU A 63 -20.64 -3.23 -16.14
C LEU A 63 -20.10 -1.79 -16.16
N GLY A 64 -19.07 -1.52 -16.97
CA GLY A 64 -18.30 -0.28 -16.88
C GLY A 64 -17.43 -0.23 -15.64
N ILE A 65 -16.82 0.92 -15.40
CA ILE A 65 -16.04 1.19 -14.19
C ILE A 65 -17.01 1.61 -13.07
N LEU A 66 -17.35 0.67 -12.19
CA LEU A 66 -18.27 0.92 -11.09
C LEU A 66 -17.68 1.81 -10.00
N GLN A 67 -16.36 1.72 -9.79
CA GLN A 67 -15.65 2.48 -8.79
C GLN A 67 -14.70 3.46 -9.50
N PRO A 68 -14.90 4.78 -9.39
CA PRO A 68 -14.07 5.77 -10.10
C PRO A 68 -12.59 5.68 -9.67
N LEU A 69 -11.69 6.15 -10.52
CA LEU A 69 -10.28 6.29 -10.20
C LEU A 69 -10.05 7.54 -9.37
N LEU A 70 -8.95 7.59 -8.62
CA LEU A 70 -8.51 8.80 -7.96
C LEU A 70 -7.39 9.44 -8.78
N VAL A 71 -7.56 10.71 -9.10
CA VAL A 71 -6.57 11.48 -9.87
C VAL A 71 -6.33 12.84 -9.21
N ARG A 72 -5.16 13.43 -9.46
CA ARG A 72 -4.86 14.82 -9.11
C ARG A 72 -4.57 15.63 -10.36
N PRO A 73 -4.92 16.93 -10.41
CA PRO A 73 -4.54 17.77 -11.53
C PRO A 73 -3.03 18.00 -11.56
N ILE A 74 -2.49 18.07 -12.77
CA ILE A 74 -1.12 18.48 -13.05
C ILE A 74 -1.12 19.49 -14.20
N ASP A 75 0.03 20.11 -14.47
CA ASP A 75 0.16 21.10 -15.52
C ASP A 75 -0.33 20.61 -16.89
N GLY A 76 -0.84 21.53 -17.71
CA GLY A 76 -1.25 21.23 -19.08
C GLY A 76 -2.62 20.57 -19.23
N ASN A 77 -3.57 20.79 -18.31
CA ASN A 77 -4.91 20.21 -18.33
C ASN A 77 -4.90 18.68 -18.36
N LYS A 78 -3.94 18.10 -17.64
CA LYS A 78 -3.77 16.66 -17.45
C LYS A 78 -3.99 16.28 -15.98
N TYR A 79 -4.14 14.99 -15.76
CA TYR A 79 -4.34 14.41 -14.44
C TYR A 79 -3.34 13.30 -14.21
N GLU A 80 -2.73 13.26 -13.03
CA GLU A 80 -1.90 12.14 -12.62
C GLU A 80 -2.74 11.12 -11.86
N LEU A 81 -2.60 9.85 -12.22
CA LEU A 81 -3.29 8.76 -11.54
C LEU A 81 -2.67 8.52 -10.15
N VAL A 82 -3.48 8.65 -9.10
CA VAL A 82 -3.08 8.39 -7.71
C VAL A 82 -3.46 6.98 -7.28
N ALA A 83 -4.68 6.52 -7.61
CA ALA A 83 -5.14 5.17 -7.28
C ALA A 83 -6.09 4.61 -8.33
N GLY A 84 -6.08 3.27 -8.47
CA GLY A 84 -6.95 2.57 -9.42
C GLY A 84 -6.25 2.16 -10.72
N GLU A 85 -4.96 1.90 -10.74
CA GLU A 85 -4.19 1.56 -11.96
C GLU A 85 -4.75 0.34 -12.69
N ARG A 86 -5.23 -0.70 -12.00
CA ARG A 86 -5.85 -1.87 -12.66
C ARG A 86 -7.05 -1.48 -13.50
N ARG A 87 -7.90 -0.58 -12.99
CA ARG A 87 -9.09 -0.08 -13.69
C ARG A 87 -8.70 0.78 -14.89
N TYR A 88 -7.67 1.63 -14.75
CA TYR A 88 -7.10 2.39 -15.85
C TYR A 88 -6.60 1.47 -16.97
N ARG A 89 -5.81 0.44 -16.63
CA ARG A 89 -5.28 -0.51 -17.61
C ARG A 89 -6.39 -1.32 -18.29
N ALA A 90 -7.42 -1.75 -17.55
CA ALA A 90 -8.57 -2.43 -18.10
C ALA A 90 -9.34 -1.54 -19.08
N ALA A 91 -9.61 -0.28 -18.70
CA ALA A 91 -10.25 0.70 -19.56
C ALA A 91 -9.45 0.97 -20.85
N SER A 92 -8.15 1.15 -20.72
CA SER A 92 -7.23 1.35 -21.85
C SER A 92 -7.23 0.15 -22.80
N SER A 93 -7.20 -1.08 -22.28
CA SER A 93 -7.24 -2.30 -23.11
C SER A 93 -8.56 -2.49 -23.86
N LEU A 94 -9.66 -1.93 -23.35
CA LEU A 94 -10.98 -1.92 -23.97
C LEU A 94 -11.18 -0.74 -24.93
N GLY A 95 -10.23 0.18 -25.03
CA GLY A 95 -10.33 1.37 -25.88
C GLY A 95 -11.38 2.37 -25.41
N LEU A 96 -11.65 2.45 -24.09
CA LEU A 96 -12.58 3.44 -23.54
C LEU A 96 -12.00 4.84 -23.73
N THR A 97 -12.81 5.77 -24.21
CA THR A 97 -12.39 7.15 -24.45
C THR A 97 -12.49 8.02 -23.20
N GLU A 98 -13.43 7.71 -22.29
CA GLU A 98 -13.69 8.43 -21.05
C GLU A 98 -13.86 7.47 -19.90
N ILE A 99 -13.40 7.85 -18.73
CA ILE A 99 -13.50 7.03 -17.50
C ILE A 99 -13.90 7.88 -16.30
N PRO A 100 -14.67 7.33 -15.35
CA PRO A 100 -15.08 8.05 -14.15
C PRO A 100 -13.89 8.22 -13.21
N VAL A 101 -13.66 9.45 -12.76
CA VAL A 101 -12.61 9.82 -11.83
C VAL A 101 -13.13 10.69 -10.70
N VAL A 102 -12.49 10.62 -9.55
CA VAL A 102 -12.55 11.62 -8.48
C VAL A 102 -11.29 12.47 -8.58
N ILE A 103 -11.46 13.77 -8.71
CA ILE A 103 -10.35 14.72 -8.80
C ILE A 103 -10.12 15.29 -7.40
N ARG A 104 -8.87 15.22 -6.92
CA ARG A 104 -8.44 15.86 -5.66
C ARG A 104 -7.15 16.63 -5.88
N GLU A 105 -7.09 17.84 -5.35
CA GLU A 105 -5.86 18.61 -5.23
C GLU A 105 -4.99 17.95 -4.17
N LEU A 106 -3.85 17.40 -4.58
CA LEU A 106 -2.92 16.66 -3.72
C LEU A 106 -1.49 17.08 -4.03
N THR A 107 -0.71 17.27 -2.99
CA THR A 107 0.75 17.39 -3.11
C THR A 107 1.37 16.06 -3.55
N ASP A 108 2.62 16.08 -4.00
CA ASP A 108 3.36 14.85 -4.37
C ASP A 108 3.43 13.86 -3.20
N THR A 109 3.64 14.38 -2.00
CA THR A 109 3.72 13.58 -0.77
C THR A 109 2.40 12.91 -0.44
N GLU A 110 1.29 13.65 -0.49
CA GLU A 110 -0.05 13.11 -0.23
C GLU A 110 -0.45 12.06 -1.28
N ALA A 111 -0.20 12.33 -2.56
CA ALA A 111 -0.47 11.38 -3.63
C ALA A 111 0.29 10.06 -3.43
N LEU A 112 1.58 10.15 -3.06
CA LEU A 112 2.39 8.95 -2.79
C LEU A 112 1.92 8.20 -1.54
N GLN A 113 1.54 8.91 -0.46
CA GLN A 113 0.98 8.29 0.74
C GLN A 113 -0.31 7.51 0.45
N ILE A 114 -1.20 8.09 -0.35
CA ILE A 114 -2.45 7.42 -0.77
C ILE A 114 -2.15 6.19 -1.63
N ALA A 115 -1.24 6.30 -2.59
CA ALA A 115 -0.83 5.19 -3.44
C ALA A 115 -0.20 4.04 -2.63
N LEU A 116 0.62 4.36 -1.63
CA LEU A 116 1.18 3.38 -0.69
C LEU A 116 0.08 2.71 0.15
N LEU A 117 -0.85 3.49 0.68
CA LEU A 117 -1.96 2.94 1.47
C LEU A 117 -2.85 2.01 0.63
N GLU A 118 -3.21 2.40 -0.60
CA GLU A 118 -3.98 1.55 -1.51
C GLU A 118 -3.23 0.24 -1.80
N ASN A 119 -1.92 0.34 -2.04
CA ASN A 119 -1.09 -0.84 -2.27
C ASN A 119 -1.03 -1.76 -1.03
N LEU A 120 -0.95 -1.19 0.19
CA LEU A 120 -0.93 -1.95 1.44
C LEU A 120 -2.26 -2.66 1.76
N GLN A 121 -3.37 -2.21 1.19
CA GLN A 121 -4.69 -2.85 1.36
C GLN A 121 -4.86 -4.10 0.49
N ARG A 122 -3.89 -4.43 -0.37
CA ARG A 122 -3.92 -5.65 -1.18
C ARG A 122 -3.72 -6.89 -0.31
N GLU A 123 -4.34 -7.99 -0.73
CA GLU A 123 -4.23 -9.30 -0.07
C GLU A 123 -3.01 -10.10 -0.55
N ASP A 124 -2.48 -9.77 -1.74
CA ASP A 124 -1.42 -10.53 -2.42
C ASP A 124 0.01 -10.00 -2.19
N LEU A 125 0.19 -9.05 -1.26
CA LEU A 125 1.51 -8.56 -0.87
C LEU A 125 2.32 -9.65 -0.15
N ASN A 126 3.58 -9.80 -0.54
CA ASN A 126 4.48 -10.59 0.28
C ASN A 126 4.91 -9.85 1.56
N ALA A 127 5.38 -10.61 2.54
CA ALA A 127 5.69 -10.09 3.86
C ALA A 127 6.80 -9.01 3.88
N ILE A 128 7.71 -9.03 2.92
CA ILE A 128 8.77 -8.03 2.79
C ILE A 128 8.20 -6.72 2.22
N GLU A 129 7.47 -6.79 1.10
CA GLU A 129 6.82 -5.63 0.48
C GLU A 129 5.89 -4.91 1.46
N GLU A 130 5.11 -5.69 2.23
CA GLU A 130 4.22 -5.15 3.24
C GLU A 130 4.99 -4.43 4.36
N THR A 131 6.09 -5.03 4.84
CA THR A 131 6.93 -4.43 5.88
C THR A 131 7.61 -3.16 5.39
N GLU A 132 8.19 -3.19 4.19
CA GLU A 132 8.84 -2.03 3.57
C GLU A 132 7.81 -0.90 3.31
N GLY A 133 6.61 -1.23 2.81
CA GLY A 133 5.55 -0.26 2.55
C GLY A 133 5.02 0.43 3.82
N ILE A 134 4.82 -0.31 4.91
CA ILE A 134 4.41 0.26 6.21
C ILE A 134 5.50 1.19 6.74
N LEU A 135 6.77 0.78 6.72
CA LEU A 135 7.88 1.63 7.15
C LEU A 135 7.99 2.90 6.31
N GLN A 136 7.82 2.79 5.00
CA GLN A 136 7.85 3.95 4.10
C GLN A 136 6.71 4.91 4.40
N LEU A 137 5.49 4.42 4.62
CA LEU A 137 4.34 5.25 4.96
C LEU A 137 4.53 5.98 6.29
N LEU A 138 5.03 5.27 7.32
CA LEU A 138 5.37 5.85 8.62
C LEU A 138 6.48 6.91 8.49
N ALA A 139 7.55 6.61 7.76
CA ALA A 139 8.66 7.54 7.56
C ALA A 139 8.20 8.83 6.88
N MET A 140 7.33 8.74 5.88
CA MET A 140 6.75 9.91 5.21
C MET A 140 5.85 10.72 6.15
N LYS A 141 5.00 10.07 6.95
CA LYS A 141 4.09 10.74 7.89
C LYS A 141 4.83 11.43 9.03
N LEU A 142 5.92 10.83 9.49
CA LEU A 142 6.78 11.39 10.55
C LEU A 142 7.86 12.35 10.01
N ASN A 143 7.87 12.60 8.69
CA ASN A 143 8.92 13.37 8.02
C ASN A 143 10.34 12.91 8.46
N SER A 144 10.56 11.60 8.45
CA SER A 144 11.70 10.93 9.05
C SER A 144 12.23 9.83 8.13
N THR A 145 13.19 9.03 8.61
CA THR A 145 13.72 7.88 7.88
C THR A 145 13.12 6.56 8.41
N SER A 146 13.15 5.51 7.59
CA SER A 146 12.77 4.16 8.04
C SER A 146 13.59 3.70 9.25
N SER A 147 14.87 4.06 9.32
CA SER A 147 15.73 3.74 10.47
C SER A 147 15.28 4.43 11.76
N SER A 148 14.86 5.70 11.67
CA SER A 148 14.32 6.44 12.81
C SER A 148 12.98 5.86 13.27
N VAL A 149 12.12 5.44 12.33
CA VAL A 149 10.86 4.73 12.65
C VAL A 149 11.13 3.42 13.37
N ILE A 150 12.11 2.63 12.92
CA ILE A 150 12.50 1.37 13.58
C ILE A 150 13.00 1.66 15.01
N ALA A 151 13.82 2.70 15.19
CA ALA A 151 14.29 3.11 16.49
C ALA A 151 13.14 3.55 17.43
N LEU A 152 12.17 4.33 16.92
CA LEU A 152 10.96 4.74 17.65
C LEU A 152 10.13 3.53 18.11
N LEU A 153 9.87 2.57 17.20
CA LEU A 153 9.17 1.32 17.52
C LEU A 153 9.92 0.47 18.56
N GLY A 154 11.25 0.50 18.52
CA GLY A 154 12.12 -0.17 19.50
C GLY A 154 12.07 0.51 20.87
N ALA A 155 12.14 1.83 20.93
CA ALA A 155 12.09 2.62 22.16
C ALA A 155 10.74 2.47 22.87
N ALA A 156 9.64 2.47 22.14
CA ALA A 156 8.30 2.25 22.69
C ALA A 156 8.11 0.87 23.34
N ALA A 157 8.91 -0.12 22.96
CA ALA A 157 8.86 -1.45 23.58
C ALA A 157 9.66 -1.57 24.89
N HIS A 158 10.57 -0.63 25.15
CA HIS A 158 11.46 -0.64 26.30
C HIS A 158 11.56 0.77 26.91
N PRO A 159 10.44 1.36 27.36
CA PRO A 159 10.41 2.72 27.89
C PRO A 159 11.40 2.91 29.06
N GLU A 160 11.60 1.88 29.87
CA GLU A 160 12.52 1.89 31.02
C GLU A 160 14.00 2.04 30.60
N ARG A 161 14.39 1.64 29.39
CA ARG A 161 15.77 1.71 28.87
C ARG A 161 16.07 3.05 28.19
N ALA A 162 15.05 3.67 27.65
CA ALA A 162 15.21 4.89 26.86
C ALA A 162 15.23 6.16 27.70
N GLY A 163 14.96 6.07 29.01
CA GLY A 163 14.74 7.25 29.86
C GLY A 163 13.54 8.09 29.37
N VAL A 164 12.65 7.48 28.62
CA VAL A 164 11.62 8.15 27.84
C VAL A 164 10.26 7.68 28.33
N ASP A 165 9.87 8.15 29.50
CA ASP A 165 8.45 8.04 29.93
C ASP A 165 7.47 8.69 28.94
N ASN A 166 8.00 9.31 27.86
CA ASN A 166 7.26 10.14 26.92
C ASN A 166 7.10 9.57 25.51
N VAL A 167 7.70 8.42 25.10
CA VAL A 167 7.57 7.95 23.72
C VAL A 167 6.12 7.59 23.39
N ILE A 168 5.47 6.86 24.28
CA ILE A 168 4.07 6.41 24.08
C ILE A 168 3.06 7.56 24.18
N HIS A 169 3.47 8.69 24.76
CA HIS A 169 2.67 9.92 24.89
C HIS A 169 3.09 11.01 23.92
N SER A 170 3.98 10.72 22.99
CA SER A 170 4.42 11.68 21.98
C SER A 170 3.42 11.79 20.83
N SER A 171 3.38 12.95 20.19
CA SER A 171 2.62 13.14 18.94
C SER A 171 3.08 12.21 17.81
N GLU A 172 4.35 11.82 17.79
CA GLU A 172 4.89 10.84 16.86
C GLU A 172 4.27 9.45 17.07
N TRP A 173 4.04 9.05 18.33
CA TRP A 173 3.41 7.77 18.64
C TRP A 173 1.92 7.75 18.29
N GLU A 174 1.22 8.86 18.41
CA GLU A 174 -0.16 9.00 17.96
C GLU A 174 -0.24 8.76 16.45
N ILE A 175 0.66 9.38 15.65
CA ILE A 175 0.75 9.16 14.21
C ILE A 175 1.03 7.67 13.91
N VAL A 176 1.95 7.04 14.63
CA VAL A 176 2.24 5.60 14.46
C VAL A 176 0.99 4.78 14.72
N SER A 177 0.28 5.03 15.81
CA SER A 177 -0.92 4.30 16.22
C SER A 177 -2.04 4.45 15.15
N ASP A 178 -2.24 5.66 14.65
CA ASP A 178 -3.23 5.98 13.62
C ASP A 178 -2.93 5.24 12.31
N ILE A 179 -1.66 5.23 11.88
CA ILE A 179 -1.26 4.50 10.67
C ILE A 179 -1.47 2.99 10.82
N PHE A 180 -1.14 2.40 11.97
CA PHE A 180 -1.40 0.98 12.20
C PHE A 180 -2.90 0.66 12.26
N ALA A 181 -3.71 1.53 12.86
CA ALA A 181 -5.17 1.40 12.86
C ALA A 181 -5.74 1.50 11.44
N LEU A 182 -5.19 2.41 10.62
CA LEU A 182 -5.58 2.63 9.23
C LEU A 182 -5.23 1.44 8.32
N VAL A 183 -4.03 0.88 8.47
CA VAL A 183 -3.60 -0.34 7.74
C VAL A 183 -4.41 -1.56 8.20
N GLY A 184 -4.78 -1.62 9.48
CA GLY A 184 -5.70 -2.63 10.04
C GLY A 184 -5.16 -4.06 10.08
N LYS A 185 -3.86 -4.28 9.82
CA LYS A 185 -3.26 -5.62 9.73
C LYS A 185 -2.43 -6.01 10.96
N TYR A 186 -1.84 -5.04 11.64
CA TYR A 186 -0.91 -5.24 12.75
C TYR A 186 -1.11 -4.21 13.83
N THR A 187 -0.75 -4.57 15.06
CA THR A 187 -0.41 -3.59 16.09
C THR A 187 1.07 -3.18 15.95
N PRO A 188 1.49 -2.01 16.45
CA PRO A 188 2.91 -1.61 16.44
C PRO A 188 3.84 -2.68 17.05
N GLU A 189 3.41 -3.31 18.14
CA GLU A 189 4.16 -4.39 18.79
C GLU A 189 4.26 -5.64 17.93
N SER A 190 3.13 -6.10 17.35
CA SER A 190 3.12 -7.27 16.47
C SER A 190 3.98 -7.05 15.23
N PHE A 191 3.94 -5.86 14.67
CA PHE A 191 4.79 -5.48 13.52
C PHE A 191 6.27 -5.50 13.91
N ARG A 192 6.65 -4.88 15.03
CA ARG A 192 8.01 -4.86 15.53
C ARG A 192 8.58 -6.27 15.76
N THR A 193 7.80 -7.14 16.38
CA THR A 193 8.26 -8.48 16.78
C THR A 193 8.25 -9.49 15.64
N ASN A 194 7.32 -9.37 14.69
CA ASN A 194 7.11 -10.36 13.64
C ASN A 194 7.50 -9.89 12.24
N ARG A 195 7.50 -8.60 11.95
CA ARG A 195 7.75 -8.06 10.61
C ARG A 195 9.12 -7.42 10.46
N LEU A 196 9.53 -6.54 11.38
CA LEU A 196 10.85 -5.89 11.30
C LEU A 196 12.02 -6.89 11.20
N PRO A 197 12.04 -8.03 11.92
CA PRO A 197 13.12 -8.97 11.79
C PRO A 197 13.30 -9.56 10.37
N LEU A 198 12.29 -9.47 9.50
CA LEU A 198 12.38 -9.93 8.12
C LEU A 198 13.38 -9.13 7.29
N LEU A 199 13.57 -7.86 7.61
CA LEU A 199 14.49 -6.98 6.88
C LEU A 199 15.97 -7.30 7.18
N ASN A 200 16.23 -8.06 8.25
CA ASN A 200 17.56 -8.50 8.64
C ASN A 200 17.87 -9.94 8.18
N LEU A 201 17.01 -10.54 7.34
CA LEU A 201 17.27 -11.86 6.80
C LEU A 201 18.36 -11.80 5.72
N PRO A 202 19.10 -12.90 5.49
CA PRO A 202 20.04 -12.98 4.38
C PRO A 202 19.36 -12.73 3.03
N ASP A 203 20.09 -12.12 2.08
CA ASP A 203 19.55 -11.70 0.77
C ASP A 203 18.92 -12.85 -0.04
N ASP A 204 19.49 -14.06 0.07
CA ASP A 204 18.97 -15.26 -0.56
C ASP A 204 17.57 -15.62 -0.05
N VAL A 205 17.32 -15.47 1.26
CA VAL A 205 16.04 -15.72 1.90
C VAL A 205 15.04 -14.59 1.58
N ILE A 206 15.48 -13.32 1.62
CA ILE A 206 14.66 -12.18 1.20
C ILE A 206 14.23 -12.36 -0.26
N GLY A 207 15.15 -12.74 -1.15
CA GLY A 207 14.85 -12.99 -2.56
C GLY A 207 13.81 -14.10 -2.77
N ALA A 208 13.88 -15.17 -1.99
CA ALA A 208 12.90 -16.27 -2.03
C ALA A 208 11.52 -15.83 -1.50
N LEU A 209 11.47 -15.02 -0.44
CA LEU A 209 10.23 -14.42 0.10
C LEU A 209 9.58 -13.50 -0.92
N ARG A 210 10.35 -12.59 -1.55
CA ARG A 210 9.84 -11.65 -2.58
C ARG A 210 9.23 -12.38 -3.79
N LYS A 211 9.77 -13.56 -4.13
CA LYS A 211 9.27 -14.41 -5.22
C LYS A 211 8.10 -15.30 -4.80
N GLY A 212 7.65 -15.25 -3.55
CA GLY A 212 6.62 -16.14 -3.01
C GLY A 212 7.03 -17.61 -2.98
N GLN A 213 8.34 -17.91 -3.02
CA GLN A 213 8.85 -19.30 -3.03
C GLN A 213 8.83 -19.96 -1.67
N ILE A 214 8.88 -19.17 -0.62
CA ILE A 214 8.80 -19.61 0.77
C ILE A 214 7.86 -18.71 1.55
N GLU A 215 7.19 -19.30 2.52
CA GLU A 215 6.37 -18.56 3.48
C GLU A 215 7.25 -17.93 4.56
N TYR A 216 6.77 -16.86 5.15
CA TYR A 216 7.42 -16.13 6.24
C TYR A 216 7.84 -17.02 7.42
N THR A 217 6.96 -17.94 7.87
CA THR A 217 7.24 -18.86 8.97
C THR A 217 8.40 -19.81 8.66
N LYS A 218 8.47 -20.26 7.42
CA LYS A 218 9.57 -21.11 6.92
C LYS A 218 10.88 -20.31 6.78
N ALA A 219 10.82 -19.06 6.33
CA ALA A 219 11.98 -18.19 6.22
C ALA A 219 12.71 -18.02 7.57
N ARG A 220 11.97 -17.76 8.66
CA ARG A 220 12.56 -17.66 10.01
C ARG A 220 13.23 -18.96 10.48
N ALA A 221 12.71 -20.12 10.10
CA ALA A 221 13.33 -21.40 10.44
C ALA A 221 14.62 -21.64 9.64
N ILE A 222 14.60 -21.29 8.35
CA ILE A 222 15.74 -21.48 7.43
C ILE A 222 16.94 -20.62 7.84
N THR A 223 16.73 -19.40 8.35
CA THR A 223 17.82 -18.51 8.77
C THR A 223 18.64 -18.98 9.95
N ARG A 224 18.13 -19.96 10.72
CA ARG A 224 18.91 -20.62 11.79
C ARG A 224 20.01 -21.53 11.23
N VAL A 225 19.94 -21.86 9.95
CA VAL A 225 20.94 -22.67 9.26
C VAL A 225 22.03 -21.76 8.72
N LYS A 226 23.29 -21.97 9.15
CA LYS A 226 24.43 -21.14 8.74
C LYS A 226 24.94 -21.45 7.33
N ASP A 227 24.65 -22.66 6.82
CA ASP A 227 25.08 -23.12 5.50
C ASP A 227 24.16 -22.58 4.39
N LEU A 228 24.74 -21.82 3.45
CA LEU A 228 24.02 -21.21 2.33
C LEU A 228 23.43 -22.28 1.38
N GLU A 229 24.19 -23.30 1.04
CA GLU A 229 23.73 -24.38 0.12
C GLU A 229 22.55 -25.14 0.71
N PHE A 230 22.62 -25.45 2.00
CA PHE A 230 21.53 -26.12 2.69
C PHE A 230 20.28 -25.27 2.77
N ARG A 231 20.42 -23.92 2.96
CA ARG A 231 19.30 -22.98 2.95
C ARG A 231 18.61 -22.95 1.58
N LEU A 232 19.36 -22.86 0.50
CA LEU A 232 18.84 -22.84 -0.87
C LEU A 232 18.11 -24.14 -1.23
N ARG A 233 18.64 -25.31 -0.83
CA ARG A 233 17.96 -26.59 -1.01
C ARG A 233 16.63 -26.67 -0.28
N LYS A 234 16.56 -26.17 0.96
CA LYS A 234 15.31 -26.11 1.74
C LYS A 234 14.29 -25.14 1.19
N ALA A 235 14.72 -24.00 0.66
CA ALA A 235 13.85 -23.05 -0.01
C ALA A 235 13.25 -23.64 -1.31
N GLY A 236 14.03 -24.41 -2.09
CA GLY A 236 13.56 -25.11 -3.29
C GLY A 236 12.64 -26.30 -3.02
N SER A 237 12.85 -27.01 -1.90
CA SER A 237 12.06 -28.17 -1.49
C SER A 237 10.68 -27.82 -0.89
N ALA A 238 10.41 -26.56 -0.60
CA ALA A 238 9.13 -26.12 -0.05
C ALA A 238 8.02 -25.95 -1.12
N ARG A 239 8.31 -26.31 -2.38
CA ARG A 239 7.39 -26.24 -3.52
C ARG A 239 6.57 -27.52 -3.78
N ASN A 240 6.82 -28.62 -3.07
CA ASN A 240 6.08 -29.87 -3.22
C ASN A 240 5.16 -30.15 -2.03
#